data_b50196094561dab2c19e30d49403f996
#
_entry.id   b50196094561dab2c19e30d49403f996
#
_cell.length_a   1.000
_cell.length_b   1.000
_cell.length_c   1.000
_cell.angle_alpha   90.00
_cell.angle_beta   90.00
_cell.angle_gamma   90.00
#
_symmetry.space_group_name_H-M   'P 1'
#
loop_
_entity.id
_entity.type
_entity.pdbx_description
1 polymer ?
#
loop_
_entity_poly.entity_id
_entity_poly.type
_entity_poly.pdbx_seq_one_letter_code
_entity_poly.pdbx_strand_id
1 'polypeptide(L)'
;ELAAEIPEVDHFLGLDELEKAPAAALGLPSLARFTAKPLATRLYDDLAPRVLTGRRGYAYLKVAEGCNNPCTFCTIPQMRGLQRSRSVESLVREAQGLEAQGVTELVLISQDTTRYGEDLGLGREGLAALVAALLRETGFPWVRFLYAYPKTLHDSVLELMAREPRFVPYVDIPLQHVSRSVLASMRRGGDPESYARLLERMRAAVPGLALRSTFIAGFPAETEAEFEELLAFVKAVELDHVGVFPYSPEPGSGAEGLGDPV
;
A
#
# COMPACT_ATOMS: atom_id res chain seq x y z
N GLU A 1 -13.77 24.45 -3.37
CA GLU A 1 -12.46 24.82 -2.83
C GLU A 1 -11.39 24.67 -3.92
N LEU A 2 -11.00 23.46 -4.34
CA LEU A 2 -10.02 23.22 -5.41
C LEU A 2 -10.29 24.00 -6.71
N ALA A 3 -11.55 24.09 -7.13
CA ALA A 3 -11.91 24.83 -8.37
C ALA A 3 -11.69 26.35 -8.27
N ALA A 4 -11.60 26.89 -7.05
CA ALA A 4 -11.27 28.29 -6.81
C ALA A 4 -9.75 28.50 -6.67
N GLU A 5 -9.03 27.50 -6.17
CA GLU A 5 -7.58 27.51 -5.98
C GLU A 5 -6.82 27.26 -7.29
N ILE A 6 -7.42 26.46 -8.20
CA ILE A 6 -6.82 26.08 -9.48
C ILE A 6 -7.79 26.44 -10.63
N PRO A 7 -7.97 27.74 -10.94
CA PRO A 7 -8.95 28.19 -11.93
C PRO A 7 -8.61 27.76 -13.37
N GLU A 8 -7.37 27.42 -13.66
CA GLU A 8 -6.89 26.95 -14.95
C GLU A 8 -7.30 25.50 -15.28
N VAL A 9 -7.84 24.76 -14.32
CA VAL A 9 -8.33 23.40 -14.53
C VAL A 9 -9.76 23.42 -15.07
N ASP A 10 -9.98 22.85 -16.25
CA ASP A 10 -11.29 22.82 -16.92
C ASP A 10 -12.27 21.83 -16.28
N HIS A 11 -11.78 20.65 -15.84
CA HIS A 11 -12.61 19.58 -15.30
C HIS A 11 -11.99 18.91 -14.08
N PHE A 12 -12.79 18.68 -13.06
CA PHE A 12 -12.46 17.89 -11.86
C PHE A 12 -13.30 16.62 -11.86
N LEU A 13 -12.64 15.46 -11.85
CA LEU A 13 -13.29 14.15 -11.82
C LEU A 13 -13.01 13.46 -10.48
N GLY A 14 -14.05 12.86 -9.91
CA GLY A 14 -13.91 11.98 -8.75
C GLY A 14 -13.27 10.64 -9.12
N LEU A 15 -12.76 9.92 -8.12
CA LEU A 15 -12.14 8.60 -8.32
C LEU A 15 -13.09 7.57 -8.94
N ASP A 16 -14.41 7.73 -8.75
CA ASP A 16 -15.44 6.85 -9.33
C ASP A 16 -15.84 7.24 -10.77
N GLU A 17 -15.22 8.28 -11.33
CA GLU A 17 -15.63 8.87 -12.61
C GLU A 17 -14.52 8.84 -13.67
N LEU A 18 -13.55 7.95 -13.50
CA LEU A 18 -12.40 7.81 -14.40
C LEU A 18 -12.81 7.49 -15.84
N GLU A 19 -13.97 6.85 -16.06
CA GLU A 19 -14.55 6.60 -17.39
C GLU A 19 -14.93 7.89 -18.12
N LYS A 20 -15.11 9.00 -17.42
CA LYS A 20 -15.37 10.33 -17.98
C LYS A 20 -14.11 11.06 -18.45
N ALA A 21 -12.91 10.58 -18.03
CA ALA A 21 -11.65 11.23 -18.35
C ALA A 21 -11.40 11.43 -19.87
N PRO A 22 -11.70 10.47 -20.76
CA PRO A 22 -11.57 10.69 -22.20
C PRO A 22 -12.48 11.80 -22.73
N ALA A 23 -13.71 11.90 -22.22
CA ALA A 23 -14.65 12.94 -22.63
C ALA A 23 -14.22 14.33 -22.11
N ALA A 24 -13.67 14.39 -20.88
CA ALA A 24 -13.10 15.61 -20.32
C ALA A 24 -11.88 16.08 -21.13
N ALA A 25 -10.96 15.17 -21.47
CA ALA A 25 -9.78 15.47 -22.28
C ALA A 25 -10.10 15.94 -23.70
N LEU A 26 -11.23 15.51 -24.27
CA LEU A 26 -11.71 15.94 -25.58
C LEU A 26 -12.58 17.21 -25.54
N GLY A 27 -12.78 17.80 -24.38
CA GLY A 27 -13.58 19.03 -24.20
C GLY A 27 -15.05 18.85 -24.58
N LEU A 28 -15.63 17.67 -24.37
CA LEU A 28 -17.02 17.41 -24.73
C LEU A 28 -17.98 18.20 -23.81
N PRO A 29 -18.94 18.96 -24.37
CA PRO A 29 -19.75 19.92 -23.61
C PRO A 29 -20.76 19.31 -22.65
N SER A 30 -20.85 17.98 -22.57
CA SER A 30 -21.77 17.26 -21.69
C SER A 30 -21.27 17.10 -20.25
N LEU A 31 -20.04 17.50 -19.93
CA LEU A 31 -19.45 17.32 -18.61
C LEU A 31 -19.55 18.59 -17.76
N ALA A 32 -20.10 18.46 -16.56
CA ALA A 32 -20.01 19.52 -15.56
C ALA A 32 -18.53 19.70 -15.15
N ARG A 33 -18.12 20.94 -14.86
CA ARG A 33 -16.75 21.24 -14.40
C ARG A 33 -16.36 20.43 -13.15
N PHE A 34 -17.29 20.11 -12.29
CA PHE A 34 -17.08 19.38 -11.05
C PHE A 34 -18.10 18.25 -10.93
N THR A 35 -17.65 17.01 -10.87
CA THR A 35 -18.51 15.82 -10.80
C THR A 35 -18.15 14.90 -9.63
N ALA A 36 -17.16 15.25 -8.80
CA ALA A 36 -16.68 14.41 -7.72
C ALA A 36 -17.78 14.03 -6.73
N LYS A 37 -17.83 12.74 -6.41
CA LYS A 37 -18.68 12.20 -5.34
C LYS A 37 -17.94 12.19 -4.00
N PRO A 38 -18.65 12.30 -2.87
CA PRO A 38 -18.01 12.42 -1.56
C PRO A 38 -17.26 11.18 -1.09
N LEU A 39 -17.52 10.00 -1.63
CA LEU A 39 -16.84 8.75 -1.27
C LEU A 39 -16.55 7.92 -2.53
N ALA A 40 -15.32 7.49 -2.67
CA ALA A 40 -14.93 6.58 -3.73
C ALA A 40 -15.47 5.17 -3.45
N THR A 41 -16.24 4.63 -4.38
CA THR A 41 -16.82 3.28 -4.31
C THR A 41 -16.31 2.35 -5.40
N ARG A 42 -15.73 2.90 -6.46
CA ARG A 42 -15.24 2.13 -7.60
C ARG A 42 -14.11 1.21 -7.20
N LEU A 43 -14.19 0.00 -7.68
CA LEU A 43 -13.13 -0.99 -7.64
C LEU A 43 -12.73 -1.33 -9.08
N TYR A 44 -11.43 -1.38 -9.36
CA TYR A 44 -10.94 -1.85 -10.66
C TYR A 44 -11.32 -3.31 -10.88
N ASP A 45 -11.49 -3.70 -12.15
CA ASP A 45 -11.71 -5.08 -12.55
C ASP A 45 -10.81 -5.43 -13.75
N ASP A 46 -10.87 -6.68 -14.17
CA ASP A 46 -10.12 -7.22 -15.31
C ASP A 46 -10.71 -6.85 -16.67
N LEU A 47 -11.88 -6.22 -16.70
CA LEU A 47 -12.56 -5.80 -17.94
C LEU A 47 -12.07 -4.43 -18.43
N ALA A 48 -11.46 -3.63 -17.55
CA ALA A 48 -10.93 -2.34 -17.94
C ALA A 48 -9.70 -2.51 -18.87
N PRO A 49 -9.67 -1.83 -20.03
CA PRO A 49 -8.52 -1.90 -20.92
C PRO A 49 -7.26 -1.38 -20.22
N ARG A 50 -6.18 -2.13 -20.31
CA ARG A 50 -4.91 -1.78 -19.69
C ARG A 50 -3.79 -1.66 -20.71
N VAL A 51 -3.21 -0.47 -20.79
CA VAL A 51 -2.05 -0.19 -21.64
C VAL A 51 -0.79 -0.16 -20.74
N LEU A 52 0.17 -1.02 -21.07
CA LEU A 52 1.48 -1.01 -20.42
C LEU A 52 2.36 0.04 -21.09
N THR A 53 2.67 1.13 -20.37
CA THR A 53 3.47 2.26 -20.90
C THR A 53 4.97 2.12 -20.64
N GLY A 54 5.38 1.15 -19.81
CA GLY A 54 6.76 0.89 -19.42
C GLY A 54 7.39 -0.33 -20.09
N ARG A 55 8.59 -0.71 -19.61
CA ARG A 55 9.21 -1.98 -19.97
C ARG A 55 8.35 -3.14 -19.44
N ARG A 56 8.24 -4.22 -20.23
CA ARG A 56 7.44 -5.40 -19.86
C ARG A 56 8.08 -6.29 -18.76
N GLY A 57 9.13 -5.80 -18.07
CA GLY A 57 9.80 -6.55 -17.02
C GLY A 57 8.91 -6.79 -15.79
N TYR A 58 8.05 -5.83 -15.44
CA TYR A 58 7.13 -5.96 -14.32
C TYR A 58 5.81 -5.24 -14.57
N ALA A 59 4.77 -5.64 -13.84
CA ALA A 59 3.49 -4.93 -13.77
C ALA A 59 2.94 -4.93 -12.34
N TYR A 60 2.31 -3.81 -11.98
CA TYR A 60 1.55 -3.75 -10.74
C TYR A 60 0.17 -4.38 -10.93
N LEU A 61 -0.24 -5.23 -10.02
CA LEU A 61 -1.61 -5.74 -9.90
C LEU A 61 -2.25 -5.15 -8.65
N LYS A 62 -3.19 -4.24 -8.84
CA LYS A 62 -3.90 -3.60 -7.74
C LYS A 62 -4.96 -4.56 -7.21
N VAL A 63 -4.74 -5.08 -5.98
CA VAL A 63 -5.56 -6.15 -5.41
C VAL A 63 -6.73 -5.62 -4.57
N ALA A 64 -6.59 -4.40 -4.03
CA ALA A 64 -7.63 -3.74 -3.23
C ALA A 64 -7.53 -2.22 -3.35
N GLU A 65 -8.57 -1.51 -2.92
CA GLU A 65 -8.66 -0.06 -2.86
C GLU A 65 -9.15 0.37 -1.48
N GLY A 66 -8.63 1.50 -0.97
CA GLY A 66 -8.97 2.03 0.34
C GLY A 66 -8.17 1.41 1.48
N CYS A 67 -8.35 1.92 2.70
CA CYS A 67 -7.58 1.50 3.87
C CYS A 67 -8.39 1.66 5.16
N ASN A 68 -8.30 0.66 6.05
CA ASN A 68 -9.00 0.66 7.34
C ASN A 68 -8.10 1.14 8.51
N ASN A 69 -6.82 1.48 8.25
CA ASN A 69 -5.90 1.90 9.29
C ASN A 69 -6.12 3.38 9.65
N PRO A 70 -6.21 3.72 10.96
CA PRO A 70 -6.54 5.07 11.42
C PRO A 70 -5.29 5.96 11.61
N CYS A 71 -4.25 5.80 10.78
CA CYS A 71 -3.00 6.54 10.92
C CYS A 71 -3.23 8.05 10.85
N THR A 72 -2.77 8.80 11.87
CA THR A 72 -3.07 10.24 11.99
C THR A 72 -2.45 11.11 10.90
N PHE A 73 -1.32 10.69 10.33
CA PHE A 73 -0.63 11.41 9.25
C PHE A 73 -1.23 11.14 7.86
N CYS A 74 -2.29 10.34 7.75
CA CYS A 74 -2.74 9.81 6.46
C CYS A 74 -4.21 10.14 6.18
N THR A 75 -4.50 10.67 5.00
CA THR A 75 -5.83 11.02 4.53
C THR A 75 -6.45 9.96 3.59
N ILE A 76 -5.76 8.86 3.35
CA ILE A 76 -6.22 7.79 2.43
C ILE A 76 -7.65 7.30 2.73
N PRO A 77 -8.06 7.01 3.98
CA PRO A 77 -9.42 6.58 4.25
C PRO A 77 -10.49 7.61 3.86
N GLN A 78 -10.16 8.91 3.95
CA GLN A 78 -11.06 9.99 3.55
C GLN A 78 -11.17 10.10 2.02
N MET A 79 -10.06 9.89 1.31
CA MET A 79 -10.01 10.03 -0.15
C MET A 79 -10.50 8.78 -0.88
N ARG A 80 -10.12 7.59 -0.41
CA ARG A 80 -10.35 6.30 -1.09
C ARG A 80 -11.36 5.40 -0.39
N GLY A 81 -11.87 5.82 0.79
CA GLY A 81 -12.79 5.04 1.59
C GLY A 81 -12.14 3.84 2.30
N LEU A 82 -13.01 2.97 2.84
CA LEU A 82 -12.58 1.73 3.48
C LEU A 82 -12.05 0.74 2.44
N GLN A 83 -11.25 -0.21 2.91
CA GLN A 83 -10.67 -1.24 2.06
C GLN A 83 -11.74 -2.09 1.39
N ARG A 84 -11.59 -2.28 0.10
CA ARG A 84 -12.41 -3.14 -0.76
C ARG A 84 -11.48 -3.99 -1.61
N SER A 85 -11.54 -5.30 -1.42
CA SER A 85 -10.70 -6.27 -2.15
C SER A 85 -11.38 -6.68 -3.46
N ARG A 86 -10.59 -6.90 -4.49
CA ARG A 86 -11.05 -7.51 -5.75
C ARG A 86 -11.15 -9.03 -5.57
N SER A 87 -12.06 -9.67 -6.29
CA SER A 87 -12.15 -11.13 -6.25
C SER A 87 -10.91 -11.81 -6.80
N VAL A 88 -10.60 -12.98 -6.28
CA VAL A 88 -9.44 -13.78 -6.73
C VAL A 88 -9.53 -14.07 -8.22
N GLU A 89 -10.72 -14.40 -8.72
CA GLU A 89 -10.96 -14.73 -10.13
C GLU A 89 -10.67 -13.55 -11.06
N SER A 90 -11.09 -12.32 -10.67
CA SER A 90 -10.79 -11.12 -11.43
C SER A 90 -9.28 -10.84 -11.49
N LEU A 91 -8.58 -11.02 -10.35
CA LEU A 91 -7.14 -10.82 -10.27
C LEU A 91 -6.35 -11.85 -11.08
N VAL A 92 -6.79 -13.11 -11.08
CA VAL A 92 -6.19 -14.17 -11.89
C VAL A 92 -6.35 -13.89 -13.39
N ARG A 93 -7.56 -13.49 -13.84
CA ARG A 93 -7.77 -13.15 -15.27
C ARG A 93 -6.90 -11.98 -15.72
N GLU A 94 -6.79 -10.91 -14.89
CA GLU A 94 -5.91 -9.78 -15.22
C GLU A 94 -4.44 -10.23 -15.25
N ALA A 95 -4.00 -11.03 -14.27
CA ALA A 95 -2.65 -11.56 -14.23
C ALA A 95 -2.31 -12.40 -15.47
N GLN A 96 -3.20 -13.29 -15.91
CA GLN A 96 -3.05 -14.05 -17.15
C GLN A 96 -2.94 -13.14 -18.39
N GLY A 97 -3.74 -12.06 -18.44
CA GLY A 97 -3.64 -11.05 -19.49
C GLY A 97 -2.31 -10.30 -19.49
N LEU A 98 -1.71 -10.04 -18.32
CA LEU A 98 -0.39 -9.43 -18.20
C LEU A 98 0.72 -10.40 -18.62
N GLU A 99 0.61 -11.65 -18.22
CA GLU A 99 1.53 -12.72 -18.64
C GLU A 99 1.56 -12.89 -20.14
N ALA A 100 0.38 -12.93 -20.79
CA ALA A 100 0.26 -13.01 -22.25
C ALA A 100 0.89 -11.81 -22.98
N GLN A 101 1.01 -10.65 -22.31
CA GLN A 101 1.72 -9.48 -22.83
C GLN A 101 3.24 -9.54 -22.59
N GLY A 102 3.76 -10.60 -21.97
CA GLY A 102 5.18 -10.83 -21.73
C GLY A 102 5.73 -10.18 -20.45
N VAL A 103 4.87 -9.85 -19.49
CA VAL A 103 5.28 -9.42 -18.15
C VAL A 103 5.92 -10.59 -17.41
N THR A 104 7.06 -10.36 -16.77
CA THR A 104 7.82 -11.41 -16.06
C THR A 104 7.74 -11.28 -14.53
N GLU A 105 7.43 -10.10 -14.01
CA GLU A 105 7.26 -9.89 -12.58
C GLU A 105 5.89 -9.28 -12.26
N LEU A 106 5.15 -9.93 -11.37
CA LEU A 106 3.86 -9.45 -10.87
C LEU A 106 4.03 -8.85 -9.48
N VAL A 107 3.71 -7.56 -9.33
CA VAL A 107 3.84 -6.83 -8.06
C VAL A 107 2.44 -6.50 -7.53
N LEU A 108 2.02 -7.18 -6.48
CA LEU A 108 0.73 -6.94 -5.83
C LEU A 108 0.77 -5.67 -5.00
N ILE A 109 -0.20 -4.79 -5.17
CA ILE A 109 -0.29 -3.52 -4.47
C ILE A 109 -1.70 -3.22 -3.96
N SER A 110 -1.76 -2.58 -2.80
CA SER A 110 -2.91 -1.83 -2.29
C SER A 110 -2.41 -0.81 -1.26
N GLN A 111 -3.30 -0.15 -0.53
CA GLN A 111 -2.91 0.74 0.58
C GLN A 111 -2.49 -0.05 1.83
N ASP A 112 -3.03 -1.24 2.02
CA ASP A 112 -2.60 -2.25 3.00
C ASP A 112 -2.84 -3.63 2.38
N THR A 113 -1.80 -4.19 1.78
CA THR A 113 -1.90 -5.44 1.02
C THR A 113 -2.11 -6.64 1.94
N THR A 114 -1.65 -6.55 3.20
CA THR A 114 -1.77 -7.65 4.17
C THR A 114 -3.21 -7.91 4.64
N ARG A 115 -4.13 -6.95 4.43
CA ARG A 115 -5.56 -7.12 4.72
C ARG A 115 -6.40 -7.62 3.55
N TYR A 116 -5.76 -7.95 2.42
CA TYR A 116 -6.50 -8.45 1.27
C TYR A 116 -7.42 -9.61 1.64
N GLY A 117 -8.68 -9.51 1.23
CA GLY A 117 -9.68 -10.56 1.38
C GLY A 117 -10.40 -10.59 2.73
N GLU A 118 -10.03 -9.76 3.73
CA GLU A 118 -10.78 -9.67 4.99
C GLU A 118 -12.26 -9.33 4.74
N ASP A 119 -12.54 -8.40 3.84
CA ASP A 119 -13.88 -7.97 3.43
C ASP A 119 -14.62 -8.99 2.54
N LEU A 120 -13.89 -9.93 1.95
CA LEU A 120 -14.44 -11.06 1.17
C LEU A 120 -14.67 -12.31 2.02
N GLY A 121 -14.43 -12.26 3.33
CA GLY A 121 -14.55 -13.40 4.23
C GLY A 121 -13.39 -14.40 4.18
N LEU A 122 -12.27 -14.08 3.51
CA LEU A 122 -11.08 -14.93 3.46
C LEU A 122 -10.22 -14.83 4.73
N GLY A 123 -10.56 -13.91 5.64
CA GLY A 123 -9.85 -13.71 6.88
C GLY A 123 -8.38 -13.29 6.69
N ARG A 124 -7.54 -13.61 7.67
CA ARG A 124 -6.11 -13.23 7.68
C ARG A 124 -5.25 -13.98 6.65
N GLU A 125 -5.77 -15.06 6.11
CA GLU A 125 -5.06 -15.88 5.10
C GLU A 125 -5.32 -15.41 3.66
N GLY A 126 -6.16 -14.37 3.48
CA GLY A 126 -6.58 -13.88 2.18
C GLY A 126 -5.44 -13.59 1.22
N LEU A 127 -4.39 -12.89 1.69
CA LEU A 127 -3.22 -12.61 0.85
C LEU A 127 -2.47 -13.88 0.43
N ALA A 128 -2.25 -14.81 1.37
CA ALA A 128 -1.60 -16.09 1.05
C ALA A 128 -2.43 -16.91 0.06
N ALA A 129 -3.75 -16.95 0.23
CA ALA A 129 -4.67 -17.62 -0.69
C ALA A 129 -4.66 -17.00 -2.09
N LEU A 130 -4.64 -15.67 -2.19
CA LEU A 130 -4.49 -14.98 -3.48
C LEU A 130 -3.17 -15.33 -4.17
N VAL A 131 -2.05 -15.21 -3.45
CA VAL A 131 -0.72 -15.51 -4.03
C VAL A 131 -0.65 -16.97 -4.48
N ALA A 132 -1.15 -17.91 -3.67
CA ALA A 132 -1.21 -19.33 -4.05
C ALA A 132 -2.05 -19.56 -5.32
N ALA A 133 -3.18 -18.86 -5.47
CA ALA A 133 -3.99 -18.92 -6.68
C ALA A 133 -3.25 -18.35 -7.90
N LEU A 134 -2.59 -17.19 -7.77
CA LEU A 134 -1.79 -16.60 -8.85
C LEU A 134 -0.65 -17.51 -9.27
N LEU A 135 0.09 -18.08 -8.33
CA LEU A 135 1.19 -19.02 -8.61
C LEU A 135 0.71 -20.30 -9.30
N ARG A 136 -0.50 -20.77 -9.00
CA ARG A 136 -1.10 -21.95 -9.64
C ARG A 136 -1.60 -21.65 -11.05
N GLU A 137 -2.22 -20.51 -11.27
CA GLU A 137 -2.96 -20.17 -12.49
C GLU A 137 -2.11 -19.38 -13.51
N THR A 138 -0.88 -18.99 -13.15
CA THR A 138 0.05 -18.24 -14.00
C THR A 138 1.47 -18.81 -13.90
N GLY A 139 2.29 -18.51 -14.91
CA GLY A 139 3.70 -18.90 -14.99
C GLY A 139 4.68 -17.78 -14.63
N PHE A 140 4.25 -16.70 -13.97
CA PHE A 140 5.19 -15.63 -13.57
C PHE A 140 6.41 -16.20 -12.86
N PRO A 141 7.63 -15.92 -13.30
CA PRO A 141 8.84 -16.29 -12.56
C PRO A 141 8.97 -15.57 -11.23
N TRP A 142 8.43 -14.34 -11.12
CA TRP A 142 8.50 -13.54 -9.91
C TRP A 142 7.12 -12.94 -9.56
N VAL A 143 6.68 -13.22 -8.34
CA VAL A 143 5.51 -12.60 -7.71
C VAL A 143 5.96 -12.00 -6.40
N ARG A 144 5.62 -10.74 -6.13
CA ARG A 144 5.84 -10.12 -4.82
C ARG A 144 4.72 -9.15 -4.47
N PHE A 145 4.70 -8.70 -3.24
CA PHE A 145 3.78 -7.67 -2.78
C PHE A 145 4.51 -6.52 -2.10
N LEU A 146 3.87 -5.35 -2.08
CA LEU A 146 4.33 -4.16 -1.37
C LEU A 146 3.29 -3.76 -0.32
N TYR A 147 3.70 -2.87 0.60
CA TYR A 147 2.84 -2.24 1.60
C TYR A 147 2.23 -3.22 2.61
N ALA A 148 3.11 -3.94 3.33
CA ALA A 148 2.71 -4.73 4.48
C ALA A 148 2.47 -3.83 5.71
N TYR A 149 1.40 -4.12 6.46
CA TYR A 149 1.20 -3.48 7.75
C TYR A 149 1.66 -4.43 8.88
N PRO A 150 2.50 -3.98 9.84
CA PRO A 150 3.16 -4.87 10.80
C PRO A 150 2.21 -5.75 11.61
N LYS A 151 1.02 -5.24 11.96
CA LYS A 151 0.03 -5.96 12.78
C LYS A 151 -0.81 -6.97 12.01
N THR A 152 -0.87 -6.86 10.69
CA THR A 152 -1.77 -7.67 9.84
C THR A 152 -1.02 -8.66 8.96
N LEU A 153 0.31 -8.61 8.95
CA LEU A 153 1.12 -9.62 8.28
C LEU A 153 0.98 -10.97 9.01
N HIS A 154 0.35 -11.92 8.34
CA HIS A 154 0.07 -13.26 8.87
C HIS A 154 1.18 -14.24 8.52
N ASP A 155 1.44 -15.22 9.40
CA ASP A 155 2.51 -16.20 9.21
C ASP A 155 2.32 -17.07 7.96
N SER A 156 1.08 -17.32 7.53
CA SER A 156 0.80 -18.04 6.27
C SER A 156 1.43 -17.42 5.02
N VAL A 157 1.63 -16.08 5.01
CA VAL A 157 2.33 -15.38 3.93
C VAL A 157 3.81 -15.73 3.94
N LEU A 158 4.44 -15.73 5.11
CA LEU A 158 5.86 -16.10 5.28
C LEU A 158 6.10 -17.58 4.99
N GLU A 159 5.20 -18.46 5.44
CA GLU A 159 5.24 -19.88 5.16
C GLU A 159 5.12 -20.18 3.66
N LEU A 160 4.21 -19.47 2.96
CA LEU A 160 4.09 -19.61 1.51
C LEU A 160 5.36 -19.11 0.82
N MET A 161 5.90 -17.97 1.23
CA MET A 161 7.13 -17.39 0.68
C MET A 161 8.34 -18.31 0.85
N ALA A 162 8.43 -18.99 1.99
CA ALA A 162 9.51 -19.97 2.25
C ALA A 162 9.43 -21.23 1.37
N ARG A 163 8.24 -21.61 0.89
CA ARG A 163 8.01 -22.84 0.10
C ARG A 163 8.00 -22.61 -1.40
N GLU A 164 7.63 -21.40 -1.83
CA GLU A 164 7.36 -21.11 -3.24
C GLU A 164 8.47 -20.22 -3.83
N PRO A 165 9.41 -20.77 -4.59
CA PRO A 165 10.56 -20.00 -5.11
C PRO A 165 10.17 -18.82 -6.01
N ARG A 166 9.00 -18.85 -6.62
CA ARG A 166 8.46 -17.76 -7.44
C ARG A 166 7.84 -16.64 -6.62
N PHE A 167 7.56 -16.88 -5.32
CA PHE A 167 7.15 -15.83 -4.39
C PHE A 167 8.41 -15.21 -3.79
N VAL A 168 8.81 -14.06 -4.34
CA VAL A 168 10.10 -13.42 -4.05
C VAL A 168 10.25 -13.17 -2.54
N PRO A 169 11.38 -13.58 -1.91
CA PRO A 169 11.65 -13.35 -0.50
C PRO A 169 11.98 -11.87 -0.21
N TYR A 170 10.98 -11.03 -0.33
CA TYR A 170 11.05 -9.58 -0.16
C TYR A 170 9.78 -9.07 0.51
N VAL A 171 9.93 -8.33 1.59
CA VAL A 171 8.80 -7.67 2.27
C VAL A 171 9.08 -6.19 2.47
N ASP A 172 8.19 -5.35 1.94
CA ASP A 172 8.12 -3.92 2.20
C ASP A 172 7.13 -3.67 3.35
N ILE A 173 7.67 -3.32 4.52
CA ILE A 173 6.92 -3.19 5.77
C ILE A 173 7.19 -1.82 6.44
N PRO A 174 6.45 -0.75 6.05
CA PRO A 174 6.64 0.57 6.61
C PRO A 174 6.34 0.62 8.12
N LEU A 175 7.35 0.71 8.96
CA LEU A 175 7.23 0.82 10.42
C LEU A 175 6.85 2.24 10.84
N GLN A 176 7.27 3.24 10.09
CA GLN A 176 7.04 4.67 10.24
C GLN A 176 7.83 5.33 11.37
N HIS A 177 7.89 4.74 12.54
CA HIS A 177 8.69 5.11 13.69
C HIS A 177 8.89 3.89 14.61
N VAL A 178 9.65 4.03 15.71
CA VAL A 178 9.84 2.96 16.69
C VAL A 178 9.48 3.41 18.11
N SER A 179 9.65 4.70 18.45
CA SER A 179 9.25 5.22 19.76
C SER A 179 7.77 4.97 20.02
N ARG A 180 7.47 4.44 21.20
CA ARG A 180 6.10 4.08 21.62
C ARG A 180 5.18 5.30 21.65
N SER A 181 5.66 6.47 22.10
CA SER A 181 4.91 7.72 22.17
C SER A 181 4.58 8.25 20.79
N VAL A 182 5.55 8.31 19.90
CA VAL A 182 5.35 8.76 18.51
C VAL A 182 4.41 7.82 17.78
N LEU A 183 4.58 6.50 17.90
CA LEU A 183 3.67 5.51 17.30
C LEU A 183 2.25 5.62 17.85
N ALA A 184 2.09 5.91 19.15
CA ALA A 184 0.77 6.15 19.74
C ALA A 184 0.12 7.42 19.15
N SER A 185 0.87 8.52 18.99
CA SER A 185 0.42 9.74 18.34
C SER A 185 0.07 9.51 16.85
N MET A 186 0.78 8.64 16.17
CA MET A 186 0.48 8.17 14.80
C MET A 186 -0.73 7.23 14.73
N ARG A 187 -1.34 6.85 15.88
CA ARG A 187 -2.37 5.79 15.99
C ARG A 187 -1.93 4.47 15.37
N ARG A 188 -0.66 4.18 15.51
CA ARG A 188 -0.08 2.88 15.14
C ARG A 188 0.13 2.03 16.37
N GLY A 189 0.90 1.28 16.59
CA GLY A 189 1.27 0.57 17.83
C GLY A 189 2.51 -0.24 17.51
N GLY A 190 3.24 -0.53 18.53
CA GLY A 190 4.53 -1.16 18.47
C GLY A 190 5.51 -0.43 19.40
N ASP A 191 6.69 -0.91 19.42
CA ASP A 191 7.85 -0.41 20.12
C ASP A 191 9.11 -1.05 19.52
N PRO A 192 10.33 -0.58 19.84
CA PRO A 192 11.56 -1.12 19.27
C PRO A 192 11.70 -2.64 19.44
N GLU A 193 11.38 -3.16 20.63
CA GLU A 193 11.54 -4.59 20.94
C GLU A 193 10.53 -5.45 20.15
N SER A 194 9.29 -5.01 20.05
CA SER A 194 8.26 -5.75 19.30
C SER A 194 8.54 -5.78 17.83
N TYR A 195 9.07 -4.69 17.27
CA TYR A 195 9.46 -4.63 15.87
C TYR A 195 10.74 -5.43 15.59
N ALA A 196 11.75 -5.38 16.47
CA ALA A 196 12.93 -6.24 16.35
C ALA A 196 12.54 -7.72 16.31
N ARG A 197 11.72 -8.17 17.28
CA ARG A 197 11.20 -9.55 17.29
C ARG A 197 10.40 -9.91 16.03
N LEU A 198 9.62 -8.98 15.48
CA LEU A 198 8.90 -9.21 14.23
C LEU A 198 9.87 -9.45 13.07
N LEU A 199 10.87 -8.60 12.90
CA LEU A 199 11.87 -8.71 11.83
C LEU A 199 12.71 -9.98 11.95
N GLU A 200 13.14 -10.33 13.18
CA GLU A 200 13.85 -11.59 13.48
C GLU A 200 13.00 -12.82 13.11
N ARG A 201 11.72 -12.83 13.50
CA ARG A 201 10.78 -13.91 13.15
C ARG A 201 10.63 -14.06 11.64
N MET A 202 10.52 -12.95 10.92
CA MET A 202 10.41 -12.95 9.47
C MET A 202 11.66 -13.54 8.80
N ARG A 203 12.86 -13.14 9.24
CA ARG A 203 14.13 -13.69 8.74
C ARG A 203 14.29 -15.17 9.07
N ALA A 204 13.87 -15.59 10.25
CA ALA A 204 13.90 -17.01 10.64
C ALA A 204 12.93 -17.85 9.81
N ALA A 205 11.77 -17.31 9.44
CA ALA A 205 10.78 -18.03 8.64
C ALA A 205 11.15 -18.11 7.16
N VAL A 206 11.83 -17.11 6.61
CA VAL A 206 12.12 -17.00 5.17
C VAL A 206 13.62 -16.79 4.96
N PRO A 207 14.37 -17.84 4.59
CA PRO A 207 15.81 -17.72 4.30
C PRO A 207 16.08 -16.74 3.15
N GLY A 208 17.02 -15.84 3.34
CA GLY A 208 17.39 -14.82 2.33
C GLY A 208 16.37 -13.70 2.15
N LEU A 209 15.48 -13.49 3.12
CA LEU A 209 14.49 -12.43 3.10
C LEU A 209 15.15 -11.05 3.04
N ALA A 210 14.82 -10.28 2.01
CA ALA A 210 15.13 -8.86 1.93
C ALA A 210 14.00 -8.04 2.58
N LEU A 211 14.38 -7.18 3.53
CA LEU A 211 13.47 -6.33 4.30
C LEU A 211 13.64 -4.86 3.90
N ARG A 212 12.55 -4.26 3.46
CA ARG A 212 12.45 -2.81 3.27
C ARG A 212 11.53 -2.21 4.31
N SER A 213 11.94 -1.06 4.86
CA SER A 213 11.05 -0.25 5.71
C SER A 213 11.11 1.22 5.33
N THR A 214 10.14 1.96 5.82
CA THR A 214 10.03 3.40 5.66
C THR A 214 9.75 4.03 7.01
N PHE A 215 10.41 5.17 7.28
CA PHE A 215 10.27 5.94 8.50
C PHE A 215 9.92 7.40 8.20
N ILE A 216 9.26 8.04 9.16
CA ILE A 216 8.95 9.46 9.17
C ILE A 216 9.76 10.06 10.33
N ALA A 217 10.54 11.08 10.05
CA ALA A 217 11.29 11.86 11.05
C ALA A 217 10.70 13.27 11.16
N GLY A 218 10.76 13.87 12.34
CA GLY A 218 10.19 15.19 12.60
C GLY A 218 8.66 15.20 12.75
N PHE A 219 8.07 14.07 13.18
CA PHE A 219 6.63 14.01 13.46
C PHE A 219 6.30 14.95 14.65
N PRO A 220 5.12 15.63 14.67
CA PRO A 220 4.76 16.53 15.75
C PRO A 220 4.96 15.91 17.13
N ALA A 221 5.64 16.65 18.01
CA ALA A 221 6.05 16.23 19.36
C ALA A 221 7.09 15.09 19.42
N GLU A 222 7.75 14.73 18.32
CA GLU A 222 8.96 13.91 18.36
C GLU A 222 10.07 14.66 19.09
N THR A 223 10.75 14.01 20.01
CA THR A 223 11.89 14.57 20.73
C THR A 223 13.21 14.07 20.16
N GLU A 224 14.30 14.79 20.40
CA GLU A 224 15.65 14.35 20.01
C GLU A 224 15.98 12.94 20.53
N ALA A 225 15.55 12.63 21.76
CA ALA A 225 15.77 11.30 22.33
C ALA A 225 15.03 10.19 21.57
N GLU A 226 13.83 10.46 21.06
CA GLU A 226 13.03 9.53 20.26
C GLU A 226 13.59 9.38 18.83
N PHE A 227 14.16 10.45 18.28
CA PHE A 227 14.89 10.38 17.03
C PHE A 227 16.16 9.53 17.16
N GLU A 228 16.93 9.72 18.24
CA GLU A 228 18.12 8.89 18.52
C GLU A 228 17.76 7.41 18.77
N GLU A 229 16.61 7.14 19.41
CA GLU A 229 16.07 5.78 19.55
C GLU A 229 15.79 5.16 18.19
N LEU A 230 15.14 5.91 17.27
CA LEU A 230 14.89 5.49 15.89
C LEU A 230 16.19 5.19 15.14
N LEU A 231 17.18 6.09 15.24
CA LEU A 231 18.48 5.95 14.60
C LEU A 231 19.24 4.72 15.10
N ALA A 232 19.22 4.50 16.42
CA ALA A 232 19.83 3.32 17.04
C ALA A 232 19.15 2.02 16.58
N PHE A 233 17.82 2.01 16.52
CA PHE A 233 17.05 0.86 16.02
C PHE A 233 17.42 0.53 14.56
N VAL A 234 17.39 1.53 13.67
CA VAL A 234 17.70 1.30 12.24
C VAL A 234 19.10 0.72 12.06
N LYS A 235 20.08 1.19 12.85
CA LYS A 235 21.45 0.64 12.83
C LYS A 235 21.51 -0.81 13.36
N ALA A 236 20.69 -1.14 14.35
CA ALA A 236 20.73 -2.45 15.02
C ALA A 236 20.01 -3.55 14.20
N VAL A 237 18.94 -3.22 13.49
CA VAL A 237 18.11 -4.25 12.82
C VAL A 237 18.56 -4.60 11.40
N GLU A 238 19.56 -3.90 10.85
CA GLU A 238 20.19 -4.18 9.56
C GLU A 238 19.17 -4.45 8.42
N LEU A 239 18.28 -3.47 8.17
CA LEU A 239 17.35 -3.54 7.04
C LEU A 239 18.11 -3.43 5.71
N ASP A 240 17.69 -4.21 4.71
CA ASP A 240 18.29 -4.18 3.37
C ASP A 240 18.02 -2.85 2.64
N HIS A 241 16.83 -2.29 2.86
CA HIS A 241 16.43 -1.00 2.28
C HIS A 241 15.70 -0.15 3.31
N VAL A 242 16.11 1.12 3.42
CA VAL A 242 15.47 2.11 4.29
C VAL A 242 15.12 3.35 3.50
N GLY A 243 13.85 3.76 3.57
CA GLY A 243 13.40 5.08 3.15
C GLY A 243 13.10 5.94 4.37
N VAL A 244 13.54 7.20 4.36
CA VAL A 244 13.20 8.17 5.40
C VAL A 244 12.57 9.39 4.75
N PHE A 245 11.44 9.84 5.28
CA PHE A 245 10.77 11.05 4.86
C PHE A 245 10.71 12.03 6.03
N PRO A 246 11.04 13.32 5.82
CA PRO A 246 10.66 14.33 6.78
C PRO A 246 9.13 14.39 6.84
N TYR A 247 8.60 14.61 8.03
CA TYR A 247 7.16 14.79 8.18
C TYR A 247 6.70 16.03 7.39
N SER A 248 5.62 15.86 6.64
CA SER A 248 4.94 16.96 5.94
C SER A 248 3.49 17.00 6.44
N PRO A 249 3.02 18.15 6.96
CA PRO A 249 1.63 18.30 7.36
C PRO A 249 0.70 18.10 6.17
N GLU A 250 -0.33 17.31 6.37
CA GLU A 250 -1.37 17.06 5.38
C GLU A 250 -2.70 17.62 5.89
N PRO A 251 -3.29 18.62 5.22
CA PRO A 251 -4.58 19.19 5.61
C PRO A 251 -5.69 18.12 5.72
N GLY A 252 -6.49 18.20 6.77
CA GLY A 252 -7.55 17.23 7.05
C GLY A 252 -7.07 15.90 7.64
N SER A 253 -5.77 15.72 7.85
CA SER A 253 -5.24 14.56 8.55
C SER A 253 -5.45 14.66 10.06
N GLY A 254 -5.46 13.52 10.76
CA GLY A 254 -5.58 13.50 12.22
C GLY A 254 -4.36 14.10 12.95
N ALA A 255 -3.26 14.32 12.25
CA ALA A 255 -2.06 14.95 12.79
C ALA A 255 -2.06 16.47 12.70
N GLU A 256 -2.95 17.08 11.94
CA GLU A 256 -3.04 18.55 11.75
C GLU A 256 -3.13 19.35 13.07
N GLY A 257 -3.73 18.76 14.11
CA GLY A 257 -3.88 19.40 15.43
C GLY A 257 -2.83 18.99 16.46
N LEU A 258 -1.78 18.27 16.10
CA LEU A 258 -0.77 17.76 17.04
C LEU A 258 0.39 18.73 17.29
N GLY A 259 0.43 19.87 16.60
CA GLY A 259 1.48 20.88 16.68
C GLY A 259 2.37 20.93 15.45
N ASP A 260 3.40 21.76 15.52
CA ASP A 260 4.35 21.92 14.43
C ASP A 260 5.29 20.72 14.33
N PRO A 261 5.78 20.39 13.12
CA PRO A 261 6.86 19.44 12.93
C PRO A 261 8.13 19.86 13.68
N VAL A 262 8.92 18.89 14.10
CA VAL A 262 10.21 19.13 14.76
C VAL A 262 11.31 19.33 13.72
#